data_e1eb06c690567ed5ba5502dfe5d75efa
#
_entry.id   e1eb06c690567ed5ba5502dfe5d75efa
#
_cell.length_a   1.000
_cell.length_b   1.000
_cell.length_c   1.000
_cell.angle_alpha   90.00
_cell.angle_beta   90.00
_cell.angle_gamma   90.00
#
_symmetry.space_group_name_H-M   'P 1'
#
loop_
_entity.id
_entity.type
_entity.pdbx_description
1 polymer ?
#
loop_
_entity_poly.entity_id
_entity_poly.type
_entity_poly.pdbx_seq_one_letter_code
_entity_poly.pdbx_strand_id
1 'polypeptide(L)'
;ESSFFPIPPDIMIVPMVIAKKNKYLKIFFIATLFSTLGGLFGYFIGSLFTDKAIMLMEFYGYEEQVLELKNQLSSKDGAFSAWLGILFLAGFTPLPFKLFTITSGIINFNIFVFFFICLFARGLRFFIVAYFSAKFGKTFSLILEKKGAIWFSIIGIVIVIIVSIVYFIFK
;
A
#
# COMPACT_ATOMS: atom_id res chain seq x y z
N GLU A 1 6.04 -0.99 9.46
CA GLU A 1 6.28 -0.47 8.10
C GLU A 1 5.42 0.75 7.79
N SER A 2 4.12 0.68 8.04
CA SER A 2 3.19 1.77 7.71
C SER A 2 3.39 3.02 8.56
N SER A 3 4.01 2.90 9.73
CA SER A 3 4.20 4.02 10.65
C SER A 3 5.66 4.35 10.96
N PHE A 4 6.52 3.37 11.25
CA PHE A 4 7.87 3.66 11.74
C PHE A 4 8.98 2.71 11.27
N PHE A 5 8.69 1.45 10.96
CA PHE A 5 9.71 0.43 10.67
C PHE A 5 10.09 0.36 9.19
N PRO A 6 11.39 0.40 8.83
CA PRO A 6 11.83 0.38 7.43
C PRO A 6 11.84 -1.03 6.80
N ILE A 7 11.57 -2.08 7.58
CA ILE A 7 11.66 -3.48 7.10
C ILE A 7 10.35 -3.87 6.42
N PRO A 8 10.36 -4.30 5.14
CA PRO A 8 9.17 -4.81 4.48
C PRO A 8 8.58 -6.01 5.22
N PRO A 9 7.27 -6.04 5.52
CA PRO A 9 6.64 -7.15 6.25
C PRO A 9 6.75 -8.48 5.50
N ASP A 10 6.96 -8.46 4.20
CA ASP A 10 7.17 -9.65 3.37
C ASP A 10 8.35 -10.49 3.88
N ILE A 11 9.43 -9.84 4.34
CA ILE A 11 10.62 -10.51 4.90
C ILE A 11 10.26 -11.35 6.13
N MET A 12 9.26 -10.93 6.90
CA MET A 12 8.78 -11.66 8.07
C MET A 12 7.72 -12.71 7.73
N ILE A 13 6.82 -12.41 6.79
CA ILE A 13 5.73 -13.31 6.39
C ILE A 13 6.29 -14.61 5.79
N VAL A 14 7.27 -14.50 4.92
CA VAL A 14 7.85 -15.65 4.20
C VAL A 14 8.38 -16.72 5.14
N PRO A 15 9.32 -16.46 6.07
CA PRO A 15 9.83 -17.48 6.98
C PRO A 15 8.75 -18.01 7.93
N MET A 16 7.82 -17.17 8.39
CA MET A 16 6.71 -17.59 9.25
C MET A 16 5.79 -18.59 8.53
N VAL A 17 5.49 -18.36 7.27
CA VAL A 17 4.66 -19.26 6.45
C VAL A 17 5.42 -20.55 6.11
N ILE A 18 6.70 -20.47 5.77
CA ILE A 18 7.53 -21.66 5.51
C ILE A 18 7.59 -22.57 6.76
N ALA A 19 7.69 -21.98 7.95
CA ALA A 19 7.73 -22.72 9.23
C ALA A 19 6.38 -23.39 9.57
N LYS A 20 5.24 -22.77 9.18
CA LYS A 20 3.88 -23.27 9.50
C LYS A 20 2.95 -23.12 8.29
N LYS A 21 3.19 -23.93 7.25
CA LYS A 21 2.45 -23.87 5.97
C LYS A 21 0.93 -23.94 6.14
N ASN A 22 0.44 -24.78 7.04
CA ASN A 22 -1.00 -24.94 7.29
C ASN A 22 -1.67 -23.70 7.92
N LYS A 23 -0.89 -22.72 8.37
CA LYS A 23 -1.39 -21.49 9.02
C LYS A 23 -1.22 -20.24 8.13
N TYR A 24 -0.92 -20.40 6.85
CA TYR A 24 -0.66 -19.28 5.94
C TYR A 24 -1.81 -18.27 5.87
N LEU A 25 -3.07 -18.74 5.89
CA LEU A 25 -4.24 -17.86 5.92
C LEU A 25 -4.30 -17.03 7.21
N LYS A 26 -4.02 -17.64 8.37
CA LYS A 26 -4.00 -16.91 9.63
C LYS A 26 -2.91 -15.84 9.64
N ILE A 27 -1.72 -16.17 9.13
CA ILE A 27 -0.59 -15.23 9.02
C ILE A 27 -0.96 -14.07 8.09
N PHE A 28 -1.54 -14.39 6.93
CA PHE A 28 -2.06 -13.41 5.96
C PHE A 28 -3.06 -12.44 6.61
N PHE A 29 -4.11 -12.95 7.27
CA PHE A 29 -5.13 -12.10 7.91
C PHE A 29 -4.54 -11.19 8.97
N ILE A 30 -3.69 -11.72 9.85
CA ILE A 30 -3.05 -10.93 10.90
C ILE A 30 -2.17 -9.84 10.28
N ALA A 31 -1.33 -10.18 9.31
CA ALA A 31 -0.46 -9.21 8.62
C ALA A 31 -1.27 -8.10 7.93
N THR A 32 -2.36 -8.46 7.25
CA THR A 32 -3.24 -7.50 6.57
C THR A 32 -3.89 -6.56 7.56
N LEU A 33 -4.50 -7.07 8.63
CA LEU A 33 -5.17 -6.24 9.65
C LEU A 33 -4.20 -5.26 10.31
N PHE A 34 -3.06 -5.76 10.81
CA PHE A 34 -2.09 -4.89 11.47
C PHE A 34 -1.45 -3.88 10.51
N SER A 35 -1.23 -4.26 9.25
CA SER A 35 -0.73 -3.33 8.24
C SER A 35 -1.74 -2.24 7.91
N THR A 36 -3.03 -2.57 7.81
CA THR A 36 -4.10 -1.60 7.57
C THR A 36 -4.29 -0.66 8.77
N LEU A 37 -4.25 -1.20 10.00
CA LEU A 37 -4.27 -0.37 11.21
C LEU A 37 -3.07 0.58 11.28
N GLY A 38 -1.86 0.11 10.91
CA GLY A 38 -0.69 0.98 10.80
C GLY A 38 -0.86 2.06 9.72
N GLY A 39 -1.56 1.75 8.61
CA GLY A 39 -1.94 2.73 7.61
C GLY A 39 -2.89 3.80 8.13
N LEU A 40 -3.92 3.39 8.91
CA LEU A 40 -4.81 4.33 9.60
C LEU A 40 -4.05 5.23 10.57
N PHE A 41 -3.08 4.68 11.29
CA PHE A 41 -2.24 5.47 12.19
C PHE A 41 -1.45 6.54 11.42
N GLY A 42 -0.87 6.18 10.26
CA GLY A 42 -0.23 7.14 9.36
C GLY A 42 -1.20 8.22 8.85
N TYR A 43 -2.43 7.82 8.49
CA TYR A 43 -3.48 8.75 8.10
C TYR A 43 -3.80 9.75 9.22
N PHE A 44 -3.99 9.27 10.46
CA PHE A 44 -4.26 10.16 11.60
C PHE A 44 -3.09 11.11 11.91
N ILE A 45 -1.83 10.66 11.75
CA ILE A 45 -0.68 11.54 11.86
C ILE A 45 -0.80 12.68 10.83
N GLY A 46 -1.12 12.37 9.58
CA GLY A 46 -1.31 13.37 8.53
C GLY A 46 -2.46 14.34 8.80
N SER A 47 -3.60 13.85 9.30
CA SER A 47 -4.80 14.65 9.51
C SER A 47 -4.75 15.50 10.79
N LEU A 48 -4.20 14.97 11.88
CA LEU A 48 -4.16 15.66 13.18
C LEU A 48 -2.96 16.60 13.32
N PHE A 49 -1.86 16.27 12.66
CA PHE A 49 -0.60 17.03 12.75
C PHE A 49 -0.17 17.55 11.37
N THR A 50 -1.11 18.13 10.63
CA THR A 50 -0.88 18.55 9.23
C THR A 50 0.38 19.37 9.05
N ASP A 51 0.63 20.39 9.90
CA ASP A 51 1.82 21.24 9.78
C ASP A 51 3.13 20.47 10.00
N LYS A 52 3.16 19.58 10.98
CA LYS A 52 4.33 18.72 11.26
C LYS A 52 4.49 17.62 10.19
N ALA A 53 3.38 17.15 9.64
CA ALA A 53 3.37 16.17 8.57
C ALA A 53 3.88 16.79 7.26
N ILE A 54 3.53 18.04 6.96
CA ILE A 54 4.08 18.78 5.82
C ILE A 54 5.60 18.96 5.99
N MET A 55 6.07 19.35 7.18
CA MET A 55 7.50 19.46 7.48
C MET A 55 8.25 18.13 7.28
N LEU A 56 7.60 16.99 7.60
CA LEU A 56 8.17 15.67 7.29
C LEU A 56 8.23 15.40 5.78
N MET A 57 7.22 15.83 5.02
CA MET A 57 7.20 15.69 3.56
C MET A 57 8.24 16.59 2.90
N GLU A 58 8.47 17.80 3.43
CA GLU A 58 9.56 18.70 3.05
C GLU A 58 10.92 18.01 3.21
N PHE A 59 11.16 17.37 4.36
CA PHE A 59 12.39 16.60 4.60
C PHE A 59 12.62 15.48 3.57
N TYR A 60 11.55 14.89 3.05
CA TYR A 60 11.61 13.89 1.98
C TYR A 60 11.56 14.50 0.57
N GLY A 61 11.43 15.82 0.42
CA GLY A 61 11.33 16.51 -0.86
C GLY A 61 10.01 16.36 -1.60
N TYR A 62 8.92 16.08 -0.88
CA TYR A 62 7.58 15.84 -1.44
C TYR A 62 6.54 16.90 -1.07
N GLU A 63 6.95 18.04 -0.50
CA GLU A 63 6.02 19.08 -0.04
C GLU A 63 5.17 19.66 -1.18
N GLU A 64 5.80 20.09 -2.27
CA GLU A 64 5.10 20.70 -3.41
C GLU A 64 4.07 19.74 -4.01
N GLN A 65 4.43 18.46 -4.18
CA GLN A 65 3.56 17.44 -4.72
C GLN A 65 2.33 17.18 -3.83
N VAL A 66 2.51 17.23 -2.50
CA VAL A 66 1.40 17.05 -1.55
C VAL A 66 0.44 18.24 -1.59
N LEU A 67 0.95 19.46 -1.64
CA LEU A 67 0.14 20.68 -1.72
C LEU A 67 -0.60 20.77 -3.07
N GLU A 68 0.05 20.43 -4.17
CA GLU A 68 -0.56 20.38 -5.49
C GLU A 68 -1.68 19.33 -5.55
N LEU A 69 -1.45 18.12 -5.01
CA LEU A 69 -2.46 17.08 -4.89
C LEU A 69 -3.67 17.53 -4.07
N LYS A 70 -3.45 18.22 -2.95
CA LYS A 70 -4.52 18.78 -2.13
C LYS A 70 -5.40 19.73 -2.92
N ASN A 71 -4.79 20.60 -3.71
CA ASN A 71 -5.49 21.56 -4.55
C ASN A 71 -6.24 20.87 -5.70
N GLN A 72 -5.62 19.89 -6.35
CA GLN A 72 -6.24 19.12 -7.45
C GLN A 72 -7.43 18.29 -6.98
N LEU A 73 -7.32 17.62 -5.82
CA LEU A 73 -8.40 16.81 -5.24
C LEU A 73 -9.61 17.64 -4.80
N SER A 74 -9.37 18.92 -4.46
CA SER A 74 -10.45 19.86 -4.12
C SER A 74 -11.16 20.41 -5.35
N SER A 75 -10.56 20.35 -6.54
CA SER A 75 -11.02 21.07 -7.75
C SER A 75 -11.51 20.19 -8.91
N LYS A 76 -11.28 18.88 -8.90
CA LYS A 76 -11.59 18.02 -10.05
C LYS A 76 -12.06 16.61 -9.65
N ASP A 77 -13.21 16.18 -10.17
CA ASP A 77 -13.76 14.83 -9.98
C ASP A 77 -12.81 13.70 -10.44
N GLY A 78 -11.93 13.97 -11.42
CA GLY A 78 -10.95 12.99 -11.90
C GLY A 78 -9.77 12.76 -10.96
N ALA A 79 -9.43 13.70 -10.08
CA ALA A 79 -8.31 13.58 -9.18
C ALA A 79 -8.58 12.55 -8.05
N PHE A 80 -9.85 12.40 -7.64
CA PHE A 80 -10.24 11.39 -6.65
C PHE A 80 -9.96 9.96 -7.15
N SER A 81 -10.37 9.65 -8.38
CA SER A 81 -10.13 8.31 -8.97
C SER A 81 -8.65 8.05 -9.24
N ALA A 82 -7.88 9.07 -9.63
CA ALA A 82 -6.43 8.96 -9.77
C ALA A 82 -5.75 8.64 -8.43
N TRP A 83 -6.16 9.32 -7.34
CA TRP A 83 -5.62 9.04 -6.01
C TRP A 83 -5.93 7.63 -5.51
N LEU A 84 -7.13 7.09 -5.83
CA LEU A 84 -7.48 5.69 -5.56
C LEU A 84 -6.51 4.72 -6.22
N GLY A 85 -6.20 4.94 -7.49
CA GLY A 85 -5.24 4.12 -8.24
C GLY A 85 -3.82 4.20 -7.64
N ILE A 86 -3.37 5.39 -7.28
CA ILE A 86 -2.06 5.63 -6.65
C ILE A 86 -1.98 4.93 -5.28
N LEU A 87 -3.01 5.05 -4.43
CA LEU A 87 -3.08 4.37 -3.13
C LEU A 87 -3.06 2.85 -3.27
N PHE A 88 -3.80 2.33 -4.25
CA PHE A 88 -3.80 0.89 -4.53
C PHE A 88 -2.41 0.42 -4.96
N LEU A 89 -1.78 1.13 -5.90
CA LEU A 89 -0.42 0.83 -6.35
C LEU A 89 0.58 0.91 -5.19
N ALA A 90 0.53 1.97 -4.39
CA ALA A 90 1.44 2.14 -3.25
C ALA A 90 1.27 1.02 -2.20
N GLY A 91 0.04 0.57 -1.95
CA GLY A 91 -0.23 -0.53 -1.03
C GLY A 91 0.19 -1.90 -1.57
N PHE A 92 0.10 -2.09 -2.88
CA PHE A 92 0.43 -3.35 -3.54
C PHE A 92 1.92 -3.47 -3.88
N THR A 93 2.58 -2.39 -4.29
CA THR A 93 4.00 -2.36 -4.65
C THR A 93 4.89 -2.14 -3.42
N PRO A 94 6.21 -2.35 -3.51
CA PRO A 94 7.16 -2.09 -2.42
C PRO A 94 7.49 -0.60 -2.24
N LEU A 95 6.62 0.30 -2.69
CA LEU A 95 6.79 1.74 -2.46
C LEU A 95 6.69 2.07 -0.97
N PRO A 96 7.26 3.20 -0.52
CA PRO A 96 7.18 3.62 0.87
C PRO A 96 5.76 4.04 1.24
N PHE A 97 4.92 3.06 1.53
CA PHE A 97 3.47 3.21 1.79
C PHE A 97 3.15 4.25 2.88
N LYS A 98 4.07 4.45 3.84
CA LYS A 98 3.91 5.46 4.88
C LYS A 98 3.71 6.89 4.35
N LEU A 99 4.36 7.23 3.23
CA LEU A 99 4.22 8.56 2.63
C LEU A 99 2.78 8.77 2.12
N PHE A 100 2.24 7.75 1.45
CA PHE A 100 0.87 7.81 0.90
C PHE A 100 -0.19 7.80 2.00
N THR A 101 0.03 7.13 3.14
CA THR A 101 -0.90 7.15 4.27
C THR A 101 -0.93 8.53 4.94
N ILE A 102 0.23 9.14 5.19
CA ILE A 102 0.33 10.47 5.77
C ILE A 102 -0.24 11.53 4.80
N THR A 103 0.12 11.47 3.52
CA THR A 103 -0.43 12.37 2.49
C THR A 103 -1.95 12.28 2.41
N SER A 104 -2.52 11.07 2.47
CA SER A 104 -3.98 10.89 2.51
C SER A 104 -4.64 11.57 3.71
N GLY A 105 -3.95 11.59 4.86
CA GLY A 105 -4.39 12.35 6.04
C GLY A 105 -4.30 13.87 5.84
N ILE A 106 -3.21 14.39 5.27
CA ILE A 106 -3.00 15.82 5.01
C ILE A 106 -4.09 16.38 4.08
N ILE A 107 -4.44 15.63 3.03
CA ILE A 107 -5.48 16.02 2.07
C ILE A 107 -6.91 15.74 2.56
N ASN A 108 -7.07 15.19 3.76
CA ASN A 108 -8.35 14.77 4.35
C ASN A 108 -9.15 13.84 3.42
N PHE A 109 -8.46 12.87 2.81
CA PHE A 109 -9.11 11.88 1.95
C PHE A 109 -10.14 11.06 2.74
N ASN A 110 -11.24 10.62 2.10
CA ASN A 110 -12.29 9.88 2.81
C ASN A 110 -11.73 8.64 3.51
N ILE A 111 -11.82 8.60 4.84
CA ILE A 111 -11.21 7.56 5.69
C ILE A 111 -11.75 6.16 5.42
N PHE A 112 -13.05 6.03 5.09
CA PHE A 112 -13.65 4.71 4.79
C PHE A 112 -13.10 4.17 3.48
N VAL A 113 -13.04 5.01 2.45
CA VAL A 113 -12.50 4.64 1.14
C VAL A 113 -11.01 4.29 1.29
N PHE A 114 -10.26 5.11 2.02
CA PHE A 114 -8.85 4.85 2.34
C PHE A 114 -8.67 3.50 3.03
N PHE A 115 -9.47 3.20 4.07
CA PHE A 115 -9.40 1.93 4.80
C PHE A 115 -9.62 0.73 3.88
N PHE A 116 -10.69 0.74 3.08
CA PHE A 116 -10.99 -0.38 2.19
C PHE A 116 -9.92 -0.58 1.12
N ILE A 117 -9.42 0.49 0.51
CA ILE A 117 -8.34 0.38 -0.48
C ILE A 117 -7.08 -0.19 0.14
N CYS A 118 -6.66 0.32 1.31
CA CYS A 118 -5.52 -0.21 2.03
C CYS A 118 -5.70 -1.69 2.37
N LEU A 119 -6.89 -2.07 2.85
CA LEU A 119 -7.22 -3.46 3.18
C LEU A 119 -7.09 -4.37 1.95
N PHE A 120 -7.67 -3.95 0.81
CA PHE A 120 -7.62 -4.74 -0.43
C PHE A 120 -6.22 -4.80 -1.02
N ALA A 121 -5.53 -3.66 -1.16
CA ALA A 121 -4.21 -3.61 -1.78
C ALA A 121 -3.18 -4.41 -0.97
N ARG A 122 -3.12 -4.18 0.34
CA ARG A 122 -2.22 -4.90 1.25
C ARG A 122 -2.63 -6.36 1.43
N GLY A 123 -3.95 -6.62 1.51
CA GLY A 123 -4.49 -7.96 1.59
C GLY A 123 -4.11 -8.80 0.38
N LEU A 124 -4.32 -8.28 -0.83
CA LEU A 124 -3.96 -8.97 -2.06
C LEU A 124 -2.45 -9.29 -2.11
N ARG A 125 -1.60 -8.30 -1.78
CA ARG A 125 -0.15 -8.50 -1.71
C ARG A 125 0.23 -9.59 -0.71
N PHE A 126 -0.22 -9.50 0.53
CA PHE A 126 0.14 -10.47 1.57
C PHE A 126 -0.44 -11.85 1.32
N PHE A 127 -1.63 -11.93 0.70
CA PHE A 127 -2.20 -13.20 0.26
C PHE A 127 -1.29 -13.88 -0.78
N ILE A 128 -0.86 -13.13 -1.80
CA ILE A 128 0.05 -13.65 -2.82
C ILE A 128 1.36 -14.15 -2.16
N VAL A 129 1.99 -13.31 -1.31
CA VAL A 129 3.23 -13.68 -0.62
C VAL A 129 3.03 -14.94 0.24
N ALA A 130 1.98 -14.99 1.07
CA ALA A 130 1.71 -16.11 1.95
C ALA A 130 1.39 -17.41 1.18
N TYR A 131 0.56 -17.32 0.14
CA TYR A 131 0.18 -18.48 -0.69
C TYR A 131 1.40 -19.07 -1.41
N PHE A 132 2.19 -18.23 -2.09
CA PHE A 132 3.36 -18.72 -2.81
C PHE A 132 4.46 -19.21 -1.85
N SER A 133 4.61 -18.61 -0.68
CA SER A 133 5.53 -19.10 0.35
C SER A 133 5.10 -20.48 0.89
N ALA A 134 3.80 -20.69 1.08
CA ALA A 134 3.28 -22.00 1.51
C ALA A 134 3.50 -23.08 0.45
N LYS A 135 3.30 -22.73 -0.83
CA LYS A 135 3.36 -23.68 -1.95
C LYS A 135 4.79 -23.97 -2.41
N PHE A 136 5.63 -22.96 -2.55
CA PHE A 136 6.98 -23.07 -3.14
C PHE A 136 8.12 -22.97 -2.13
N GLY A 137 7.83 -22.61 -0.88
CA GLY A 137 8.81 -22.61 0.22
C GLY A 137 10.06 -21.77 -0.06
N LYS A 138 11.23 -22.39 0.13
CA LYS A 138 12.54 -21.72 0.00
C LYS A 138 12.81 -21.18 -1.41
N THR A 139 12.32 -21.81 -2.46
CA THR A 139 12.52 -21.35 -3.85
C THR A 139 11.85 -20.00 -4.06
N PHE A 140 10.66 -19.80 -3.51
CA PHE A 140 9.96 -18.52 -3.61
C PHE A 140 10.68 -17.41 -2.81
N SER A 141 11.24 -17.73 -1.62
CA SER A 141 11.98 -16.73 -0.84
C SER A 141 13.18 -16.17 -1.59
N LEU A 142 13.93 -17.00 -2.30
CA LEU A 142 15.08 -16.58 -3.13
C LEU A 142 14.67 -15.67 -4.30
N ILE A 143 13.52 -15.95 -4.92
CA ILE A 143 12.98 -15.11 -5.99
C ILE A 143 12.52 -13.76 -5.43
N LEU A 144 11.86 -13.77 -4.28
CA LEU A 144 11.34 -12.56 -3.64
C LEU A 144 12.48 -11.63 -3.19
N GLU A 145 13.55 -12.16 -2.63
CA GLU A 145 14.73 -11.38 -2.23
C GLU A 145 15.42 -10.71 -3.41
N LYS A 146 15.54 -11.42 -4.54
CA LYS A 146 16.28 -10.91 -5.72
C LYS A 146 15.45 -10.00 -6.62
N LYS A 147 14.17 -10.28 -6.83
CA LYS A 147 13.32 -9.62 -7.85
C LYS A 147 11.91 -9.27 -7.36
N GLY A 148 11.59 -9.45 -6.07
CA GLY A 148 10.23 -9.30 -5.56
C GLY A 148 9.65 -7.90 -5.81
N ALA A 149 10.45 -6.86 -5.62
CA ALA A 149 10.04 -5.47 -5.88
C ALA A 149 9.56 -5.28 -7.33
N ILE A 150 10.32 -5.78 -8.30
CA ILE A 150 10.02 -5.64 -9.73
C ILE A 150 8.74 -6.40 -10.08
N TRP A 151 8.59 -7.64 -9.61
CA TRP A 151 7.41 -8.46 -9.88
C TRP A 151 6.13 -7.85 -9.33
N PHE A 152 6.15 -7.36 -8.08
CA PHE A 152 4.98 -6.70 -7.49
C PHE A 152 4.63 -5.40 -8.20
N SER A 153 5.63 -4.62 -8.63
CA SER A 153 5.39 -3.40 -9.41
C SER A 153 4.73 -3.72 -10.75
N ILE A 154 5.25 -4.71 -11.49
CA ILE A 154 4.67 -5.11 -12.79
C ILE A 154 3.23 -5.59 -12.62
N ILE A 155 2.96 -6.49 -11.67
CA ILE A 155 1.61 -7.00 -11.43
C ILE A 155 0.67 -5.87 -11.02
N GLY A 156 1.10 -4.94 -10.15
CA GLY A 156 0.31 -3.79 -9.74
C GLY A 156 -0.07 -2.89 -10.92
N ILE A 157 0.90 -2.58 -11.79
CA ILE A 157 0.66 -1.78 -13.01
C ILE A 157 -0.33 -2.50 -13.95
N VAL A 158 -0.16 -3.80 -14.16
CA VAL A 158 -1.07 -4.59 -15.01
C VAL A 158 -2.49 -4.56 -14.47
N ILE A 159 -2.68 -4.73 -13.15
CA ILE A 159 -4.01 -4.66 -12.53
C ILE A 159 -4.66 -3.29 -12.76
N VAL A 160 -3.92 -2.19 -12.56
CA VAL A 160 -4.44 -0.84 -12.79
C VAL A 160 -4.79 -0.61 -14.25
N ILE A 161 -3.97 -1.08 -15.19
CA ILE A 161 -4.27 -1.00 -16.63
C ILE A 161 -5.56 -1.76 -16.94
N ILE A 162 -5.71 -3.00 -16.46
CA ILE A 162 -6.92 -3.81 -16.69
C ILE A 162 -8.16 -3.10 -16.13
N VAL A 163 -8.09 -2.60 -14.89
CA VAL A 163 -9.21 -1.86 -14.27
C VAL A 163 -9.54 -0.60 -15.06
N SER A 164 -8.54 0.13 -15.52
CA SER A 164 -8.74 1.35 -16.34
C SER A 164 -9.39 1.03 -17.69
N ILE A 165 -8.98 -0.06 -18.35
CA ILE A 165 -9.57 -0.52 -19.61
C ILE A 165 -11.02 -0.94 -19.40
N VAL A 166 -11.30 -1.73 -18.36
CA VAL A 166 -12.66 -2.15 -18.03
C VAL A 166 -13.54 -0.93 -17.75
N TYR A 167 -13.06 0.02 -16.96
CA TYR A 167 -13.80 1.27 -16.69
C TYR A 167 -14.09 2.06 -17.98
N PHE A 168 -13.14 2.13 -18.91
CA PHE A 168 -13.32 2.83 -20.18
C PHE A 168 -14.30 2.14 -21.14
N ILE A 169 -14.35 0.78 -21.11
CA ILE A 169 -15.28 -0.01 -21.95
C ILE A 169 -16.71 0.11 -21.43
N PHE A 170 -16.91 0.22 -20.12
CA PHE A 170 -18.25 0.29 -19.50
C PHE A 170 -18.77 1.72 -19.29
N LYS A 171 -18.03 2.74 -19.69
CA LYS A 171 -18.45 4.14 -19.67
C LYS A 171 -18.91 4.60 -21.06
#